data_424e98fc91ec4d6345cba968d664abe3
#
_entry.id   424e98fc91ec4d6345cba968d664abe3
#
_cell.length_a   1.000
_cell.length_b   1.000
_cell.length_c   1.000
_cell.angle_alpha   90.00
_cell.angle_beta   90.00
_cell.angle_gamma   90.00
#
_symmetry.space_group_name_H-M   'P 1'
#
loop_
_entity.id
_entity.type
_entity.pdbx_description
1 polymer ?
#
loop_
_entity_poly.entity_id
_entity_poly.type
_entity_poly.pdbx_seq_one_letter_code
_entity_poly.pdbx_strand_id
1 'polypeptide(L)'
;MAKELDPQTEKSITAYLGSSLDSQTITEISRVLSIGRNTVAKYLELLKYQGLVEQRIVGQAKLWSLTHTPFNSDKYGFLIRNLEGRHLYSYGAKSLSQFGFNEDTFNGKTTAEVLGDNYRDVDEMALQTVQTGQPSVCKKVYNTGQAKGEVVQYFFPNMDSDGKIQGTIGFATVSQIE
;
A
#
# COMPACT_ATOMS: atom_id res chain seq x y z
N MET A 1 27.46 -25.41 -10.17
CA MET A 1 25.98 -25.32 -10.16
C MET A 1 25.59 -24.38 -9.05
N ALA A 2 25.00 -23.24 -9.35
CA ALA A 2 24.44 -22.35 -8.35
C ALA A 2 23.25 -23.09 -7.70
N LYS A 3 23.31 -23.28 -6.38
CA LYS A 3 22.21 -23.90 -5.63
C LYS A 3 21.02 -22.95 -5.72
N GLU A 4 19.97 -23.39 -6.36
CA GLU A 4 18.72 -22.63 -6.49
C GLU A 4 18.22 -22.25 -5.08
N LEU A 5 17.81 -21.02 -4.90
CA LEU A 5 17.32 -20.54 -3.61
C LEU A 5 15.93 -21.15 -3.37
N ASP A 6 15.73 -21.67 -2.16
CA ASP A 6 14.45 -22.27 -1.77
C ASP A 6 13.39 -21.17 -1.58
N PRO A 7 12.31 -21.11 -2.40
CA PRO A 7 11.27 -20.10 -2.31
C PRO A 7 10.53 -20.11 -0.95
N GLN A 8 10.49 -21.25 -0.28
CA GLN A 8 9.83 -21.36 1.03
C GLN A 8 10.61 -20.62 2.12
N THR A 9 11.93 -20.69 2.06
CA THR A 9 12.81 -19.94 2.98
C THR A 9 12.65 -18.42 2.79
N GLU A 10 12.60 -17.96 1.54
CA GLU A 10 12.34 -16.56 1.20
C GLU A 10 11.01 -16.08 1.79
N LYS A 11 9.94 -16.83 1.52
CA LYS A 11 8.59 -16.53 2.03
C LYS A 11 8.53 -16.50 3.55
N SER A 12 9.25 -17.41 4.22
CA SER A 12 9.27 -17.44 5.69
C SER A 12 9.96 -16.20 6.28
N ILE A 13 11.09 -15.77 5.70
CA ILE A 13 11.82 -14.58 6.14
C ILE A 13 10.98 -13.32 5.93
N THR A 14 10.38 -13.14 4.76
CA THR A 14 9.54 -11.97 4.46
C THR A 14 8.29 -11.93 5.32
N ALA A 15 7.62 -13.07 5.55
CA ALA A 15 6.45 -13.16 6.44
C ALA A 15 6.81 -12.79 7.89
N TYR A 16 7.94 -13.29 8.41
CA TYR A 16 8.41 -12.96 9.75
C TYR A 16 8.71 -11.45 9.89
N LEU A 17 9.46 -10.88 8.96
CA LEU A 17 9.75 -9.44 8.96
C LEU A 17 8.47 -8.60 8.84
N GLY A 18 7.49 -9.05 8.05
CA GLY A 18 6.20 -8.36 7.89
C GLY A 18 5.31 -8.41 9.13
N SER A 19 5.45 -9.43 9.97
CA SER A 19 4.73 -9.55 11.24
C SER A 19 5.44 -8.86 12.41
N SER A 20 6.71 -8.47 12.24
CA SER A 20 7.52 -7.83 13.28
C SER A 20 7.30 -6.31 13.24
N LEU A 21 6.96 -5.72 14.39
CA LEU A 21 6.84 -4.27 14.52
C LEU A 21 8.19 -3.55 14.47
N ASP A 22 9.25 -4.24 14.88
CA ASP A 22 10.62 -3.71 14.95
C ASP A 22 11.53 -4.39 13.93
N SER A 23 12.60 -3.67 13.54
CA SER A 23 13.66 -4.23 12.72
C SER A 23 14.41 -5.35 13.47
N GLN A 24 14.75 -6.43 12.77
CA GLN A 24 15.30 -7.66 13.34
C GLN A 24 16.76 -7.87 12.99
N THR A 25 17.53 -8.48 13.89
CA THR A 25 18.89 -8.94 13.58
C THR A 25 18.88 -10.30 12.89
N ILE A 26 19.95 -10.63 12.15
CA ILE A 26 20.14 -11.98 11.55
C ILE A 26 20.01 -13.07 12.62
N THR A 27 20.49 -12.80 13.84
CA THR A 27 20.44 -13.76 14.94
C THR A 27 19.01 -14.04 15.40
N GLU A 28 18.18 -13.03 15.50
CA GLU A 28 16.75 -13.16 15.86
C GLU A 28 15.99 -13.91 14.78
N ILE A 29 16.14 -13.52 13.52
CA ILE A 29 15.51 -14.19 12.38
C ILE A 29 15.89 -15.66 12.34
N SER A 30 17.20 -15.95 12.47
CA SER A 30 17.75 -17.31 12.48
C SER A 30 17.16 -18.17 13.62
N ARG A 31 17.05 -17.59 14.80
CA ARG A 31 16.51 -18.28 15.98
C ARG A 31 15.03 -18.58 15.83
N VAL A 32 14.23 -17.60 15.41
CA VAL A 32 12.77 -17.74 15.31
C VAL A 32 12.37 -18.71 14.20
N LEU A 33 13.03 -18.61 13.04
CA LEU A 33 12.72 -19.45 11.89
C LEU A 33 13.44 -20.79 11.89
N SER A 34 14.36 -21.03 12.86
CA SER A 34 15.23 -22.22 12.89
C SER A 34 16.03 -22.41 11.60
N ILE A 35 16.43 -21.32 10.96
CA ILE A 35 17.25 -21.28 9.73
C ILE A 35 18.67 -20.86 10.10
N GLY A 36 19.67 -21.50 9.50
CA GLY A 36 21.08 -21.16 9.76
C GLY A 36 21.39 -19.69 9.45
N ARG A 37 22.18 -19.01 10.31
CA ARG A 37 22.54 -17.59 10.19
C ARG A 37 23.10 -17.23 8.81
N ASN A 38 23.99 -18.07 8.26
CA ASN A 38 24.58 -17.85 6.94
C ASN A 38 23.53 -17.92 5.82
N THR A 39 22.53 -18.79 5.97
CA THR A 39 21.40 -18.89 5.05
C THR A 39 20.55 -17.63 5.14
N VAL A 40 20.17 -17.22 6.36
CA VAL A 40 19.40 -15.97 6.56
C VAL A 40 20.14 -14.77 5.97
N ALA A 41 21.44 -14.61 6.24
CA ALA A 41 22.23 -13.52 5.70
C ALA A 41 22.21 -13.49 4.16
N LYS A 42 22.39 -14.66 3.51
CA LYS A 42 22.36 -14.76 2.05
C LYS A 42 20.99 -14.34 1.46
N TYR A 43 19.89 -14.77 2.07
CA TYR A 43 18.55 -14.39 1.63
C TYR A 43 18.27 -12.91 1.86
N LEU A 44 18.69 -12.35 2.99
CA LEU A 44 18.49 -10.92 3.27
C LEU A 44 19.26 -10.03 2.28
N GLU A 45 20.47 -10.39 1.90
CA GLU A 45 21.22 -9.65 0.88
C GLU A 45 20.54 -9.75 -0.50
N LEU A 46 19.97 -10.91 -0.86
CA LEU A 46 19.21 -11.06 -2.09
C LEU A 46 17.92 -10.21 -2.06
N LEU A 47 17.15 -10.32 -0.98
CA LEU A 47 15.91 -9.56 -0.80
C LEU A 47 16.17 -8.04 -0.80
N LYS A 48 17.33 -7.62 -0.25
CA LYS A 48 17.78 -6.23 -0.31
C LYS A 48 18.07 -5.79 -1.75
N TYR A 49 18.75 -6.64 -2.51
CA TYR A 49 19.01 -6.38 -3.94
C TYR A 49 17.70 -6.26 -4.74
N GLN A 50 16.68 -7.04 -4.39
CA GLN A 50 15.34 -6.98 -4.96
C GLN A 50 14.51 -5.80 -4.45
N GLY A 51 15.01 -5.03 -3.48
CA GLY A 51 14.29 -3.91 -2.88
C GLY A 51 13.17 -4.32 -1.92
N LEU A 52 13.11 -5.58 -1.51
CA LEU A 52 12.05 -6.12 -0.62
C LEU A 52 12.38 -5.94 0.87
N VAL A 53 13.64 -5.84 1.22
CA VAL A 53 14.09 -5.55 2.59
C VAL A 53 15.12 -4.42 2.58
N GLU A 54 15.17 -3.69 3.67
CA GLU A 54 16.17 -2.68 3.93
C GLU A 54 17.07 -3.06 5.12
N GLN A 55 18.30 -2.56 5.10
CA GLN A 55 19.27 -2.74 6.17
C GLN A 55 19.55 -1.39 6.81
N ARG A 56 19.41 -1.32 8.12
CA ARG A 56 19.77 -0.18 8.94
C ARG A 56 20.92 -0.53 9.87
N ILE A 57 21.88 0.36 10.03
CA ILE A 57 22.99 0.18 10.96
C ILE A 57 22.71 1.05 12.19
N VAL A 58 22.69 0.40 13.38
CA VAL A 58 22.52 1.08 14.66
C VAL A 58 23.67 0.64 15.56
N GLY A 59 24.64 1.52 15.79
CA GLY A 59 25.89 1.17 16.42
C GLY A 59 26.64 0.11 15.62
N GLN A 60 26.88 -1.06 16.21
CA GLN A 60 27.51 -2.21 15.55
C GLN A 60 26.49 -3.23 14.99
N ALA A 61 25.20 -3.03 15.28
CA ALA A 61 24.17 -3.95 14.87
C ALA A 61 23.64 -3.64 13.46
N LYS A 62 23.49 -4.69 12.65
CA LYS A 62 22.75 -4.63 11.38
C LYS A 62 21.34 -5.09 11.64
N LEU A 63 20.38 -4.19 11.46
CA LEU A 63 18.96 -4.43 11.63
C LEU A 63 18.31 -4.53 10.24
N TRP A 64 17.37 -5.45 10.10
CA TRP A 64 16.67 -5.74 8.87
C TRP A 64 15.15 -5.57 9.07
N SER A 65 14.51 -4.91 8.14
CA SER A 65 13.05 -4.77 8.06
C SER A 65 12.61 -4.95 6.63
N LEU A 66 11.32 -5.21 6.42
CA LEU A 66 10.79 -5.07 5.08
C LEU A 66 11.01 -3.63 4.64
N THR A 67 11.39 -3.46 3.39
CA THR A 67 11.34 -2.13 2.80
C THR A 67 9.92 -1.66 2.97
N HIS A 68 9.73 -0.58 3.69
CA HIS A 68 8.42 0.07 3.76
C HIS A 68 8.16 0.71 2.39
N THR A 69 7.88 -0.13 1.39
CA THR A 69 7.00 0.28 0.32
C THR A 69 5.64 0.37 1.01
N PRO A 70 5.16 1.57 1.31
CA PRO A 70 3.83 1.67 1.86
C PRO A 70 2.91 0.99 0.85
N PHE A 71 2.27 -0.08 1.27
CA PHE A 71 1.23 -0.73 0.49
C PHE A 71 1.66 -1.46 -0.81
N ASN A 72 2.71 -2.29 -0.78
CA ASN A 72 2.90 -3.30 -1.83
C ASN A 72 1.92 -4.47 -1.59
N SER A 73 0.65 -4.18 -1.60
CA SER A 73 -0.37 -5.20 -1.59
C SER A 73 -1.16 -5.06 -2.88
N ASP A 74 -1.30 -6.16 -3.61
CA ASP A 74 -2.17 -6.23 -4.80
C ASP A 74 -3.63 -5.87 -4.48
N LYS A 75 -3.95 -5.60 -3.21
CA LYS A 75 -5.31 -5.37 -2.71
C LYS A 75 -5.59 -3.93 -2.26
N TYR A 76 -4.55 -3.10 -2.08
CA TYR A 76 -4.74 -1.75 -1.53
C TYR A 76 -4.29 -0.68 -2.50
N GLY A 77 -5.05 0.38 -2.62
CA GLY A 77 -4.67 1.63 -3.28
C GLY A 77 -4.50 2.76 -2.27
N PHE A 78 -3.71 3.74 -2.63
CA PHE A 78 -3.48 4.95 -1.86
C PHE A 78 -3.79 6.17 -2.74
N LEU A 79 -4.50 7.13 -2.18
CA LEU A 79 -5.04 8.27 -2.90
C LEU A 79 -4.77 9.55 -2.09
N ILE A 80 -4.30 10.60 -2.75
CA ILE A 80 -4.26 11.95 -2.17
C ILE A 80 -5.09 12.85 -3.05
N ARG A 81 -5.98 13.64 -2.44
CA ARG A 81 -6.82 14.61 -3.13
C ARG A 81 -6.67 15.99 -2.51
N ASN A 82 -6.87 17.02 -3.32
CA ASN A 82 -6.88 18.40 -2.87
C ASN A 82 -8.25 18.80 -2.26
N LEU A 83 -8.40 20.07 -1.91
CA LEU A 83 -9.63 20.62 -1.31
C LEU A 83 -10.87 20.52 -2.24
N GLU A 84 -10.66 20.50 -3.55
CA GLU A 84 -11.71 20.34 -4.55
C GLU A 84 -12.03 18.87 -4.87
N GLY A 85 -11.43 17.91 -4.15
CA GLY A 85 -11.62 16.48 -4.35
C GLY A 85 -10.88 15.90 -5.58
N ARG A 86 -9.99 16.68 -6.22
CA ARG A 86 -9.19 16.24 -7.36
C ARG A 86 -8.00 15.42 -6.90
N HIS A 87 -7.72 14.34 -7.60
CA HIS A 87 -6.57 13.48 -7.32
C HIS A 87 -5.26 14.22 -7.59
N LEU A 88 -4.42 14.31 -6.58
CA LEU A 88 -3.03 14.78 -6.69
C LEU A 88 -2.08 13.60 -6.87
N TYR A 89 -2.43 12.46 -6.30
CA TYR A 89 -1.66 11.24 -6.37
C TYR A 89 -2.60 10.04 -6.25
N SER A 90 -2.38 9.03 -7.06
CA SER A 90 -3.15 7.78 -7.05
C SER A 90 -2.20 6.62 -7.27
N TYR A 91 -1.90 5.88 -6.23
CA TYR A 91 -1.18 4.62 -6.33
C TYR A 91 -2.19 3.48 -6.26
N GLY A 92 -2.39 2.82 -7.39
CA GLY A 92 -3.29 1.67 -7.47
C GLY A 92 -2.53 0.37 -7.37
N ALA A 93 -2.97 -0.53 -6.49
CA ALA A 93 -2.61 -1.94 -6.61
C ALA A 93 -3.04 -2.47 -7.98
N LYS A 94 -2.41 -3.55 -8.47
CA LYS A 94 -2.82 -4.22 -9.73
C LYS A 94 -4.33 -4.54 -9.74
N SER A 95 -4.89 -4.87 -8.59
CA SER A 95 -6.32 -5.11 -8.42
C SER A 95 -7.20 -3.88 -8.69
N LEU A 96 -6.69 -2.66 -8.46
CA LEU A 96 -7.40 -1.42 -8.76
C LEU A 96 -7.23 -0.99 -10.22
N SER A 97 -6.10 -1.32 -10.86
CA SER A 97 -5.86 -0.96 -12.26
C SER A 97 -6.88 -1.59 -13.22
N GLN A 98 -7.40 -2.78 -12.92
CA GLN A 98 -8.47 -3.41 -13.69
C GLN A 98 -9.81 -2.64 -13.64
N PHE A 99 -9.98 -1.75 -12.66
CA PHE A 99 -11.12 -0.82 -12.57
C PHE A 99 -10.80 0.57 -13.11
N GLY A 100 -9.70 0.73 -13.86
CA GLY A 100 -9.30 2.00 -14.46
C GLY A 100 -8.51 2.94 -13.53
N PHE A 101 -8.20 2.51 -12.31
CA PHE A 101 -7.37 3.30 -11.40
C PHE A 101 -5.90 3.24 -11.81
N ASN A 102 -5.43 4.23 -12.51
CA ASN A 102 -4.02 4.46 -12.78
C ASN A 102 -3.66 5.93 -12.53
N GLU A 103 -2.40 6.16 -12.20
CA GLU A 103 -1.89 7.48 -11.80
C GLU A 103 -2.09 8.53 -12.92
N ASP A 104 -1.74 8.19 -14.14
CA ASP A 104 -1.80 9.13 -15.28
C ASP A 104 -3.23 9.55 -15.61
N THR A 105 -4.20 8.64 -15.44
CA THR A 105 -5.60 8.89 -15.78
C THR A 105 -6.29 9.78 -14.75
N PHE A 106 -5.95 9.63 -13.47
CA PHE A 106 -6.63 10.31 -12.36
C PHE A 106 -6.02 11.66 -11.98
N ASN A 107 -4.74 11.90 -12.28
CA ASN A 107 -4.06 13.13 -11.85
C ASN A 107 -4.80 14.40 -12.32
N GLY A 108 -5.12 15.29 -11.38
CA GLY A 108 -5.86 16.54 -11.59
C GLY A 108 -7.37 16.38 -11.80
N LYS A 109 -7.91 15.16 -11.80
CA LYS A 109 -9.33 14.87 -12.06
C LYS A 109 -10.04 14.31 -10.82
N THR A 110 -11.36 14.36 -10.81
CA THR A 110 -12.21 13.66 -9.84
C THR A 110 -12.48 12.22 -10.30
N THR A 111 -13.01 11.38 -9.40
CA THR A 111 -13.40 10.01 -9.78
C THR A 111 -14.51 10.02 -10.82
N ALA A 112 -15.50 10.90 -10.68
CA ALA A 112 -16.61 11.02 -11.63
C ALA A 112 -16.14 11.50 -13.02
N GLU A 113 -15.16 12.40 -13.10
CA GLU A 113 -14.58 12.84 -14.39
C GLU A 113 -13.89 11.70 -15.15
N VAL A 114 -13.36 10.70 -14.45
CA VAL A 114 -12.65 9.56 -15.06
C VAL A 114 -13.56 8.37 -15.33
N LEU A 115 -14.40 8.02 -14.36
CA LEU A 115 -15.21 6.78 -14.40
C LEU A 115 -16.70 7.02 -14.70
N GLY A 116 -17.11 8.29 -14.77
CA GLY A 116 -18.48 8.69 -15.04
C GLY A 116 -19.30 9.08 -13.80
N ASP A 117 -20.44 9.70 -14.04
CA ASP A 117 -21.29 10.30 -12.99
C ASP A 117 -21.79 9.30 -11.94
N ASN A 118 -21.86 8.02 -12.28
CA ASN A 118 -22.22 6.96 -11.32
C ASN A 118 -21.26 6.86 -10.12
N TYR A 119 -20.09 7.53 -10.18
CA TYR A 119 -19.08 7.54 -9.13
C TYR A 119 -18.96 8.89 -8.41
N ARG A 120 -19.92 9.79 -8.60
CA ARG A 120 -19.97 11.11 -7.97
C ARG A 120 -20.07 11.03 -6.44
N ASP A 121 -20.77 10.05 -5.92
CA ASP A 121 -20.87 9.78 -4.47
C ASP A 121 -19.51 9.53 -3.80
N VAL A 122 -18.56 8.96 -4.52
CA VAL A 122 -17.17 8.77 -4.04
C VAL A 122 -16.47 10.12 -3.84
N ASP A 123 -16.67 11.05 -4.78
CA ASP A 123 -16.10 12.40 -4.71
C ASP A 123 -16.82 13.23 -3.62
N GLU A 124 -18.12 13.08 -3.46
CA GLU A 124 -18.92 13.73 -2.40
C GLU A 124 -18.45 13.30 -1.01
N MET A 125 -18.16 12.00 -0.79
CA MET A 125 -17.62 11.51 0.48
C MET A 125 -16.24 12.09 0.79
N ALA A 126 -15.37 12.22 -0.22
CA ALA A 126 -14.08 12.88 -0.04
C ALA A 126 -14.24 14.36 0.33
N LEU A 127 -15.15 15.09 -0.34
CA LEU A 127 -15.46 16.49 -0.03
C LEU A 127 -16.09 16.65 1.35
N GLN A 128 -16.96 15.72 1.76
CA GLN A 128 -17.52 15.70 3.12
C GLN A 128 -16.41 15.60 4.18
N THR A 129 -15.39 14.76 3.93
CA THR A 129 -14.22 14.66 4.83
C THR A 129 -13.48 15.99 4.93
N VAL A 130 -13.30 16.71 3.82
CA VAL A 130 -12.69 18.05 3.83
C VAL A 130 -13.54 19.04 4.63
N GLN A 131 -14.85 19.05 4.42
CA GLN A 131 -15.77 20.02 5.05
C GLN A 131 -15.94 19.80 6.56
N THR A 132 -15.99 18.53 6.97
CA THR A 132 -16.27 18.16 8.37
C THR A 132 -15.01 17.95 9.20
N GLY A 133 -13.87 17.70 8.57
CA GLY A 133 -12.64 17.28 9.25
C GLY A 133 -12.74 15.90 9.87
N GLN A 134 -13.79 15.13 9.56
CA GLN A 134 -13.99 13.78 10.10
C GLN A 134 -13.74 12.73 9.01
N PRO A 135 -13.14 11.58 9.38
CA PRO A 135 -12.98 10.47 8.45
C PRO A 135 -14.33 10.01 7.89
N SER A 136 -14.34 9.61 6.62
CA SER A 136 -15.52 9.01 5.97
C SER A 136 -15.15 7.73 5.22
N VAL A 137 -16.17 6.93 4.89
CA VAL A 137 -16.02 5.64 4.17
C VAL A 137 -17.05 5.57 3.06
N CYS A 138 -16.61 5.27 1.86
CA CYS A 138 -17.46 4.96 0.72
C CYS A 138 -17.28 3.51 0.31
N LYS A 139 -18.40 2.79 0.14
CA LYS A 139 -18.43 1.42 -0.33
C LYS A 139 -19.24 1.37 -1.61
N LYS A 140 -18.61 0.92 -2.69
CA LYS A 140 -19.24 0.93 -4.01
C LYS A 140 -18.85 -0.27 -4.86
N VAL A 141 -19.81 -0.78 -5.63
CA VAL A 141 -19.55 -1.78 -6.65
C VAL A 141 -19.08 -1.09 -7.93
N TYR A 142 -17.87 -1.41 -8.35
CA TYR A 142 -17.30 -0.99 -9.61
C TYR A 142 -17.55 -2.08 -10.66
N ASN A 143 -18.03 -1.65 -11.84
CA ASN A 143 -18.21 -2.52 -12.99
C ASN A 143 -17.72 -1.77 -14.23
N THR A 144 -16.57 -2.20 -14.73
CA THR A 144 -15.91 -1.58 -15.90
C THR A 144 -16.09 -2.40 -17.18
N GLY A 145 -16.92 -3.46 -17.12
CA GLY A 145 -17.10 -4.40 -18.23
C GLY A 145 -15.96 -5.44 -18.33
N GLN A 146 -14.78 -5.14 -17.80
CA GLN A 146 -13.64 -6.07 -17.73
C GLN A 146 -13.50 -6.71 -16.34
N ALA A 147 -13.93 -5.98 -15.31
CA ALA A 147 -13.87 -6.44 -13.94
C ALA A 147 -15.08 -5.91 -13.16
N LYS A 148 -15.58 -6.73 -12.24
CA LYS A 148 -16.61 -6.35 -11.28
C LYS A 148 -16.10 -6.64 -9.87
N GLY A 149 -16.19 -5.66 -8.98
CA GLY A 149 -15.74 -5.81 -7.60
C GLY A 149 -16.29 -4.73 -6.70
N GLU A 150 -16.31 -5.02 -5.42
CA GLU A 150 -16.64 -4.05 -4.40
C GLU A 150 -15.36 -3.33 -3.97
N VAL A 151 -15.35 -2.01 -4.08
CA VAL A 151 -14.27 -1.15 -3.61
C VAL A 151 -14.74 -0.40 -2.37
N VAL A 152 -13.98 -0.54 -1.29
CA VAL A 152 -14.19 0.24 -0.07
C VAL A 152 -13.09 1.29 -0.01
N GLN A 153 -13.48 2.56 0.02
CA GLN A 153 -12.56 3.69 0.13
C GLN A 153 -12.74 4.38 1.48
N TYR A 154 -11.63 4.58 2.16
CA TYR A 154 -11.54 5.32 3.42
C TYR A 154 -10.91 6.67 3.13
N PHE A 155 -11.53 7.74 3.63
CA PHE A 155 -11.02 9.10 3.49
C PHE A 155 -10.69 9.68 4.87
N PHE A 156 -9.50 10.23 5.00
CA PHE A 156 -9.01 10.90 6.19
C PHE A 156 -8.63 12.33 5.82
N PRO A 157 -8.88 13.33 6.70
CA PRO A 157 -8.45 14.69 6.44
C PRO A 157 -6.91 14.73 6.37
N ASN A 158 -6.38 15.34 5.32
CA ASN A 158 -4.96 15.64 5.16
C ASN A 158 -4.73 17.04 5.74
N MET A 159 -3.99 17.13 6.84
CA MET A 159 -3.73 18.39 7.54
C MET A 159 -2.25 18.78 7.42
N ASP A 160 -2.00 20.10 7.32
CA ASP A 160 -0.64 20.64 7.44
C ASP A 160 -0.19 20.71 8.91
N SER A 161 1.02 21.24 9.14
CA SER A 161 1.61 21.40 10.48
C SER A 161 0.78 22.29 11.41
N ASP A 162 -0.05 23.17 10.87
CA ASP A 162 -0.87 24.12 11.62
C ASP A 162 -2.30 23.59 11.87
N GLY A 163 -2.55 22.33 11.45
CA GLY A 163 -3.83 21.66 11.60
C GLY A 163 -4.88 22.08 10.56
N LYS A 164 -4.49 22.82 9.53
CA LYS A 164 -5.39 23.23 8.44
C LYS A 164 -5.53 22.10 7.43
N ILE A 165 -6.78 21.81 7.06
CA ILE A 165 -7.06 20.77 6.06
C ILE A 165 -6.59 21.24 4.69
N GLN A 166 -5.82 20.39 4.00
CA GLN A 166 -5.28 20.60 2.66
C GLN A 166 -5.94 19.68 1.61
N GLY A 167 -6.79 18.75 2.05
CA GLY A 167 -7.46 17.79 1.21
C GLY A 167 -7.74 16.50 1.95
N THR A 168 -7.68 15.36 1.26
CA THR A 168 -7.83 14.02 1.87
C THR A 168 -6.70 13.08 1.52
N ILE A 169 -6.40 12.19 2.46
CA ILE A 169 -5.63 10.97 2.23
C ILE A 169 -6.61 9.81 2.22
N GLY A 170 -6.58 8.98 1.19
CA GLY A 170 -7.49 7.86 1.03
C GLY A 170 -6.79 6.52 0.88
N PHE A 171 -7.44 5.49 1.35
CA PHE A 171 -7.09 4.09 1.13
C PHE A 171 -8.25 3.40 0.45
N ALA A 172 -7.96 2.61 -0.57
CA ALA A 172 -8.95 1.80 -1.26
C ALA A 172 -8.60 0.31 -1.14
N THR A 173 -9.58 -0.51 -0.85
CA THR A 173 -9.47 -1.98 -0.87
C THR A 173 -10.45 -2.55 -1.88
N VAL A 174 -10.08 -3.67 -2.49
CA VAL A 174 -10.94 -4.37 -3.46
C VAL A 174 -11.23 -5.77 -2.98
N SER A 175 -12.51 -6.14 -2.98
CA SER A 175 -12.97 -7.53 -2.95
C SER A 175 -13.61 -7.88 -4.29
N GLN A 176 -13.17 -8.95 -4.93
CA GLN A 176 -13.81 -9.43 -6.14
C GLN A 176 -15.20 -9.96 -5.80
N ILE A 177 -16.19 -9.62 -6.63
CA ILE A 177 -17.51 -10.22 -6.59
C ILE A 177 -17.55 -11.20 -7.78
N GLU A 178 -17.75 -12.49 -7.47
CA GLU A 178 -17.96 -13.54 -8.46
C GLU A 178 -19.23 -13.32 -9.30
#